data_a06ab33403eaf18705438aba632da477
#
_entry.id   a06ab33403eaf18705438aba632da477
#
_cell.length_a   1.000
_cell.length_b   1.000
_cell.length_c   1.000
_cell.angle_alpha   90.00
_cell.angle_beta   90.00
_cell.angle_gamma   90.00
#
_symmetry.space_group_name_H-M   'P 1'
#
loop_
_entity.id
_entity.type
_entity.pdbx_description
1 polymer ?
#
loop_
_entity_poly.entity_id
_entity_poly.type
_entity_poly.pdbx_seq_one_letter_code
_entity_poly.pdbx_strand_id
1 'polypeptide(L)'
;LHLSIRRQRQMCIRDRSNNNRLRYILYVIKQKIKGIYAKVYKDKAGLMSSIVLGDKYELDIKTKEEYQKNGIAHLLAISGLHISLVGMAVYKLIRKYIGIMKASVISIAVIIMYLIMTGETVSAKRAVCMLVFIIIADVYGRTFDILTGLSAASILILGRNPYTVYSMSYIMSFLAIIGISQLYPVLMPDEKAINSRMDNTGKIVKKSIVYIINALLCSIAVTLATLPAVLYSYNSVFMTSIFINCIVIPLMPVVMITGIITAFAGFISLKLAYFTAGAGNYVLDYYDFVCERNSRLGQFRIITGQPPAGIIIVYLSLIHISEPT
;
A
#
# COMPACT_ATOMS: atom_id res chain seq x y z
N LEU A 1 -5.92 34.26 7.58
CA LEU A 1 -5.69 32.82 7.34
C LEU A 1 -4.26 32.53 6.87
N HIS A 2 -3.70 33.25 5.89
CA HIS A 2 -2.35 33.05 5.37
C HIS A 2 -1.23 33.24 6.40
N LEU A 3 -1.37 34.15 7.35
CA LEU A 3 -0.39 34.42 8.40
C LEU A 3 -0.37 33.35 9.49
N SER A 4 -1.51 32.73 9.80
CA SER A 4 -1.59 31.62 10.77
C SER A 4 -0.96 30.33 10.21
N ILE A 5 -1.15 30.03 8.93
CA ILE A 5 -0.54 28.89 8.23
C ILE A 5 0.98 29.07 8.14
N ARG A 6 1.46 30.29 7.90
CA ARG A 6 2.90 30.60 7.89
C ARG A 6 3.54 30.44 9.29
N ARG A 7 2.84 30.87 10.35
CA ARG A 7 3.29 30.68 11.74
C ARG A 7 3.27 29.20 12.15
N GLN A 8 2.24 28.44 11.77
CA GLN A 8 2.22 27.00 12.02
C GLN A 8 3.34 26.27 11.26
N ARG A 9 3.64 26.64 10.01
CA ARG A 9 4.82 26.14 9.27
C ARG A 9 6.14 26.47 9.99
N GLN A 10 6.30 27.68 10.48
CA GLN A 10 7.51 28.09 11.20
C GLN A 10 7.62 27.42 12.59
N MET A 11 6.51 27.22 13.31
CA MET A 11 6.51 26.43 14.55
C MET A 11 6.87 24.98 14.31
N CYS A 12 6.28 24.32 13.30
CA CYS A 12 6.65 22.95 12.94
C CYS A 12 8.11 22.81 12.50
N ILE A 13 8.70 23.82 11.88
CA ILE A 13 10.11 23.83 11.49
C ILE A 13 11.00 24.06 12.71
N ARG A 14 10.59 24.91 13.65
CA ARG A 14 11.37 25.25 14.85
C ARG A 14 11.39 24.10 15.87
N ASP A 15 10.28 23.40 16.06
CA ASP A 15 10.23 22.20 16.92
C ASP A 15 11.00 21.00 16.30
N ARG A 16 11.17 20.97 14.98
CA ARG A 16 11.98 19.96 14.30
C ARG A 16 13.48 20.22 14.37
N SER A 17 13.93 21.45 14.53
CA SER A 17 15.35 21.78 14.47
C SER A 17 16.14 21.35 15.72
N ASN A 18 15.46 21.10 16.83
CA ASN A 18 16.18 20.96 18.11
C ASN A 18 16.37 19.53 18.63
N ASN A 19 15.77 18.47 18.04
CA ASN A 19 15.90 17.17 18.69
C ASN A 19 16.10 15.93 17.81
N ASN A 20 16.20 16.04 16.46
CA ASN A 20 16.43 14.83 15.65
C ASN A 20 17.19 15.13 14.34
N ARG A 21 18.51 15.14 14.40
CA ARG A 21 19.37 15.24 13.21
C ARG A 21 18.97 14.24 12.11
N LEU A 22 18.58 13.02 12.51
CA LEU A 22 18.13 11.98 11.59
C LEU A 22 16.85 12.41 10.82
N ARG A 23 15.84 12.94 11.50
CA ARG A 23 14.59 13.40 10.84
C ARG A 23 14.87 14.56 9.87
N TYR A 24 15.78 15.45 10.23
CA TYR A 24 16.19 16.55 9.36
C TYR A 24 16.91 16.02 8.09
N ILE A 25 17.85 15.08 8.25
CA ILE A 25 18.56 14.47 7.11
C ILE A 25 17.54 13.79 6.18
N LEU A 26 16.63 12.96 6.72
CA LEU A 26 15.60 12.28 5.94
C LEU A 26 14.67 13.27 5.23
N TYR A 27 14.32 14.38 5.88
CA TYR A 27 13.55 15.45 5.25
C TYR A 27 14.30 16.10 4.08
N VAL A 28 15.59 16.40 4.23
CA VAL A 28 16.42 16.97 3.15
C VAL A 28 16.52 15.98 1.98
N ILE A 29 16.73 14.69 2.26
CA ILE A 29 16.75 13.64 1.24
C ILE A 29 15.40 13.59 0.51
N LYS A 30 14.27 13.60 1.25
CA LYS A 30 12.92 13.62 0.67
C LYS A 30 12.73 14.81 -0.27
N GLN A 31 13.17 16.01 0.13
CA GLN A 31 13.05 17.22 -0.71
C GLN A 31 13.90 17.13 -1.98
N LYS A 32 15.12 16.57 -1.89
CA LYS A 32 15.96 16.33 -3.05
C LYS A 32 15.32 15.34 -4.03
N ILE A 33 14.76 14.22 -3.53
CA ILE A 33 14.05 13.25 -4.36
C ILE A 33 12.85 13.90 -5.06
N LYS A 34 12.07 14.72 -4.35
CA LYS A 34 10.96 15.48 -4.95
C LYS A 34 11.43 16.40 -6.06
N GLY A 35 12.55 17.09 -5.86
CA GLY A 35 13.16 17.92 -6.90
C GLY A 35 13.60 17.14 -8.13
N ILE A 36 14.07 15.89 -7.97
CA ILE A 36 14.36 14.98 -9.08
C ILE A 36 13.07 14.60 -9.80
N TYR A 37 12.04 14.18 -9.05
CA TYR A 37 10.76 13.79 -9.62
C TYR A 37 10.09 14.95 -10.38
N ALA A 38 10.14 16.17 -9.86
CA ALA A 38 9.61 17.35 -10.54
C ALA A 38 10.24 17.58 -11.92
N LYS A 39 11.56 17.34 -12.04
CA LYS A 39 12.27 17.47 -13.32
C LYS A 39 11.97 16.33 -14.27
N VAL A 40 11.86 15.10 -13.78
CA VAL A 40 11.82 13.88 -14.60
C VAL A 40 10.39 13.48 -14.97
N TYR A 41 9.44 13.50 -14.02
CA TYR A 41 8.06 13.09 -14.21
C TYR A 41 7.11 14.24 -14.56
N LYS A 42 7.56 15.50 -14.46
CA LYS A 42 6.77 16.70 -14.80
C LYS A 42 5.38 16.68 -14.14
N ASP A 43 4.31 16.62 -14.95
CA ASP A 43 2.92 16.64 -14.48
C ASP A 43 2.59 15.49 -13.53
N LYS A 44 3.28 14.35 -13.63
CA LYS A 44 3.11 13.17 -12.78
C LYS A 44 4.00 13.15 -11.55
N ALA A 45 4.82 14.19 -11.34
CA ALA A 45 5.74 14.27 -10.21
C ALA A 45 5.01 14.18 -8.86
N GLY A 46 3.86 14.85 -8.73
CA GLY A 46 3.00 14.80 -7.55
C GLY A 46 2.46 13.39 -7.29
N LEU A 47 2.05 12.68 -8.35
CA LEU A 47 1.57 11.32 -8.27
C LEU A 47 2.69 10.35 -7.84
N MET A 48 3.86 10.42 -8.47
CA MET A 48 5.04 9.62 -8.10
C MET A 48 5.50 9.92 -6.66
N SER A 49 5.52 11.19 -6.25
CA SER A 49 5.85 11.60 -4.87
C SER A 49 4.84 11.05 -3.86
N SER A 50 3.56 11.03 -4.20
CA SER A 50 2.51 10.46 -3.36
C SER A 50 2.70 8.95 -3.17
N ILE A 51 2.97 8.24 -4.25
CA ILE A 51 3.14 6.78 -4.25
C ILE A 51 4.42 6.36 -3.51
N VAL A 52 5.57 6.96 -3.83
CA VAL A 52 6.87 6.52 -3.30
C VAL A 52 7.21 7.16 -1.95
N LEU A 53 6.92 8.44 -1.77
CA LEU A 53 7.30 9.21 -0.57
C LEU A 53 6.13 9.50 0.38
N GLY A 54 4.91 9.11 0.02
CA GLY A 54 3.70 9.40 0.80
C GLY A 54 3.32 10.88 0.86
N ASP A 55 3.88 11.69 -0.05
CA ASP A 55 3.67 13.14 -0.05
C ASP A 55 2.55 13.53 -1.02
N LYS A 56 1.40 13.93 -0.45
CA LYS A 56 0.19 14.29 -1.20
C LYS A 56 0.05 15.79 -1.47
N TYR A 57 1.00 16.60 -1.02
CA TYR A 57 0.87 18.07 -1.11
C TYR A 57 0.94 18.60 -2.53
N GLU A 58 1.70 17.95 -3.40
CA GLU A 58 1.89 18.33 -4.81
C GLU A 58 0.99 17.54 -5.76
N LEU A 59 0.11 16.69 -5.21
CA LEU A 59 -0.83 15.93 -6.01
C LEU A 59 -1.96 16.87 -6.49
N ASP A 60 -2.23 16.83 -7.80
CA ASP A 60 -3.35 17.57 -8.38
C ASP A 60 -4.68 17.10 -7.80
N ILE A 61 -5.57 18.06 -7.53
CA ILE A 61 -6.89 17.80 -6.94
C ILE A 61 -7.71 16.91 -7.88
N LYS A 62 -7.66 17.14 -9.18
CA LYS A 62 -8.37 16.34 -10.18
C LYS A 62 -7.93 14.88 -10.15
N THR A 63 -6.62 14.64 -10.22
CA THR A 63 -6.04 13.28 -10.12
C THR A 63 -6.45 12.59 -8.83
N LYS A 64 -6.42 13.30 -7.70
CA LYS A 64 -6.87 12.75 -6.42
C LYS A 64 -8.34 12.34 -6.44
N GLU A 65 -9.22 13.20 -6.97
CA GLU A 65 -10.65 12.91 -7.10
C GLU A 65 -10.91 11.74 -8.05
N GLU A 66 -10.22 11.68 -9.19
CA GLU A 66 -10.33 10.56 -10.13
C GLU A 66 -9.95 9.23 -9.50
N TYR A 67 -8.84 9.18 -8.77
CA TYR A 67 -8.42 7.97 -8.06
C TYR A 67 -9.39 7.59 -6.93
N GLN A 68 -9.99 8.57 -6.26
CA GLN A 68 -11.04 8.32 -5.27
C GLN A 68 -12.32 7.76 -5.91
N LYS A 69 -12.79 8.36 -7.00
CA LYS A 69 -13.98 7.93 -7.75
C LYS A 69 -13.81 6.52 -8.35
N ASN A 70 -12.57 6.12 -8.66
CA ASN A 70 -12.25 4.79 -9.18
C ASN A 70 -11.94 3.76 -8.07
N GLY A 71 -12.03 4.15 -6.78
CA GLY A 71 -11.79 3.26 -5.63
C GLY A 71 -10.32 2.87 -5.42
N ILE A 72 -9.37 3.54 -6.08
CA ILE A 72 -7.92 3.28 -5.98
C ILE A 72 -7.17 4.35 -5.18
N ALA A 73 -7.88 5.17 -4.40
CA ALA A 73 -7.28 6.19 -3.54
C ALA A 73 -6.24 5.65 -2.53
N HIS A 74 -6.32 4.35 -2.21
CA HIS A 74 -5.38 3.68 -1.34
C HIS A 74 -3.95 3.60 -1.92
N LEU A 75 -3.77 3.73 -3.25
CA LEU A 75 -2.46 3.81 -3.90
C LEU A 75 -1.73 5.11 -3.59
N LEU A 76 -2.50 6.19 -3.34
CA LEU A 76 -1.96 7.50 -2.97
C LEU A 76 -1.50 7.57 -1.51
N ALA A 77 -1.70 6.51 -0.76
CA ALA A 77 -1.28 6.40 0.62
C ALA A 77 -0.27 5.27 0.77
N ILE A 78 0.75 5.48 1.59
CA ILE A 78 1.69 4.40 1.89
C ILE A 78 0.93 3.24 2.53
N SER A 79 0.91 2.13 1.83
CA SER A 79 0.24 0.90 2.24
C SER A 79 1.22 -0.16 2.73
N GLY A 80 0.68 -1.27 3.23
CA GLY A 80 1.47 -2.43 3.59
C GLY A 80 2.29 -2.98 2.41
N LEU A 81 1.74 -2.90 1.19
CA LEU A 81 2.44 -3.34 -0.02
C LEU A 81 3.72 -2.55 -0.26
N HIS A 82 3.69 -1.22 -0.11
CA HIS A 82 4.87 -0.35 -0.29
C HIS A 82 5.99 -0.73 0.69
N ILE A 83 5.65 -0.85 1.98
CA ILE A 83 6.61 -1.20 3.04
C ILE A 83 7.18 -2.60 2.80
N SER A 84 6.32 -3.57 2.50
CA SER A 84 6.72 -4.95 2.26
C SER A 84 7.63 -5.07 1.03
N LEU A 85 7.31 -4.36 -0.04
CA LEU A 85 8.10 -4.39 -1.27
C LEU A 85 9.51 -3.85 -1.02
N VAL A 86 9.63 -2.66 -0.42
CA VAL A 86 10.93 -2.05 -0.12
C VAL A 86 11.70 -2.91 0.87
N GLY A 87 11.07 -3.29 1.98
CA GLY A 87 11.74 -4.01 3.05
C GLY A 87 12.18 -5.42 2.66
N MET A 88 11.31 -6.19 1.99
CA MET A 88 11.66 -7.53 1.54
C MET A 88 12.63 -7.52 0.38
N ALA A 89 12.58 -6.51 -0.51
CA ALA A 89 13.58 -6.38 -1.57
C ALA A 89 14.96 -6.13 -0.98
N VAL A 90 15.09 -5.20 -0.04
CA VAL A 90 16.33 -4.90 0.66
C VAL A 90 16.82 -6.13 1.43
N TYR A 91 15.93 -6.79 2.20
CA TYR A 91 16.28 -7.97 2.98
C TYR A 91 16.82 -9.11 2.12
N LYS A 92 16.08 -9.49 1.06
CA LYS A 92 16.46 -10.59 0.16
C LYS A 92 17.76 -10.28 -0.60
N LEU A 93 17.93 -9.04 -1.05
CA LEU A 93 19.12 -8.61 -1.75
C LEU A 93 20.37 -8.70 -0.84
N ILE A 94 20.28 -8.11 0.34
CA ILE A 94 21.42 -8.04 1.27
C ILE A 94 21.74 -9.41 1.86
N ARG A 95 20.72 -10.22 2.21
CA ARG A 95 20.89 -11.57 2.75
C ARG A 95 21.77 -12.46 1.87
N LYS A 96 21.68 -12.29 0.55
CA LYS A 96 22.47 -13.05 -0.41
C LYS A 96 23.98 -12.83 -0.23
N TYR A 97 24.40 -11.63 0.22
CA TYR A 97 25.83 -11.24 0.28
C TYR A 97 26.43 -11.27 1.68
N ILE A 98 25.67 -10.96 2.71
CA ILE A 98 26.23 -10.75 4.08
C ILE A 98 25.61 -11.64 5.17
N GLY A 99 24.71 -12.58 4.76
CA GLY A 99 24.06 -13.52 5.68
C GLY A 99 22.84 -12.95 6.41
N ILE A 100 22.11 -13.84 7.11
CA ILE A 100 20.78 -13.56 7.66
C ILE A 100 20.81 -12.47 8.75
N MET A 101 21.67 -12.59 9.77
CA MET A 101 21.69 -11.68 10.92
C MET A 101 21.99 -10.23 10.54
N LYS A 102 23.06 -10.01 9.76
CA LYS A 102 23.44 -8.67 9.31
C LYS A 102 22.39 -8.08 8.37
N ALA A 103 21.85 -8.89 7.47
CA ALA A 103 20.79 -8.47 6.55
C ALA A 103 19.53 -8.05 7.30
N SER A 104 19.15 -8.75 8.39
CA SER A 104 17.99 -8.41 9.20
C SER A 104 18.14 -7.05 9.87
N VAL A 105 19.26 -6.79 10.49
CA VAL A 105 19.53 -5.50 11.18
C VAL A 105 19.49 -4.34 10.19
N ILE A 106 20.18 -4.48 9.04
CA ILE A 106 20.22 -3.43 8.02
C ILE A 106 18.82 -3.18 7.43
N SER A 107 18.09 -4.26 7.11
CA SER A 107 16.75 -4.14 6.52
C SER A 107 15.76 -3.49 7.49
N ILE A 108 15.79 -3.85 8.76
CA ILE A 108 14.96 -3.22 9.79
C ILE A 108 15.30 -1.73 9.91
N ALA A 109 16.58 -1.36 9.92
CA ALA A 109 17.01 0.04 9.96
C ALA A 109 16.49 0.82 8.74
N VAL A 110 16.63 0.26 7.52
CA VAL A 110 16.13 0.89 6.27
C VAL A 110 14.61 1.06 6.30
N ILE A 111 13.86 0.04 6.76
CA ILE A 111 12.40 0.11 6.84
C ILE A 111 11.95 1.19 7.84
N ILE A 112 12.63 1.31 8.99
CA ILE A 112 12.33 2.35 9.99
C ILE A 112 12.65 3.74 9.42
N MET A 113 13.78 3.92 8.72
CA MET A 113 14.08 5.18 8.05
C MET A 113 13.06 5.53 6.99
N TYR A 114 12.61 4.55 6.20
CA TYR A 114 11.56 4.75 5.20
C TYR A 114 10.23 5.12 5.85
N LEU A 115 9.83 4.49 6.97
CA LEU A 115 8.64 4.85 7.74
C LEU A 115 8.68 6.33 8.20
N ILE A 116 9.82 6.77 8.74
CA ILE A 116 9.98 8.17 9.20
C ILE A 116 9.89 9.14 8.02
N MET A 117 10.51 8.79 6.88
CA MET A 117 10.49 9.61 5.67
C MET A 117 9.08 9.75 5.08
N THR A 118 8.27 8.70 5.13
CA THR A 118 6.93 8.65 4.52
C THR A 118 5.80 9.20 5.40
N GLY A 119 6.07 9.57 6.67
CA GLY A 119 5.14 10.29 7.53
C GLY A 119 4.39 9.45 8.56
N GLU A 120 4.86 8.26 8.89
CA GLU A 120 4.42 7.45 10.03
C GLU A 120 2.89 7.18 10.11
N THR A 121 2.25 6.94 8.97
CA THR A 121 0.81 6.59 8.96
C THR A 121 0.54 5.30 9.74
N VAL A 122 -0.66 5.13 10.27
CA VAL A 122 -1.05 3.93 11.05
C VAL A 122 -0.89 2.66 10.23
N SER A 123 -1.27 2.68 8.95
CA SER A 123 -1.10 1.56 8.02
C SER A 123 0.37 1.22 7.80
N ALA A 124 1.24 2.23 7.66
CA ALA A 124 2.67 2.02 7.51
C ALA A 124 3.30 1.45 8.80
N LYS A 125 2.93 1.98 9.98
CA LYS A 125 3.40 1.45 11.29
C LYS A 125 3.06 -0.03 11.45
N ARG A 126 1.81 -0.42 11.15
CA ARG A 126 1.41 -1.81 11.19
C ARG A 126 2.25 -2.68 10.25
N ALA A 127 2.42 -2.23 9.00
CA ALA A 127 3.20 -2.98 8.02
C ALA A 127 4.67 -3.15 8.43
N VAL A 128 5.28 -2.12 9.01
CA VAL A 128 6.64 -2.20 9.56
C VAL A 128 6.69 -3.20 10.70
N CYS A 129 5.77 -3.14 11.67
CA CYS A 129 5.73 -4.10 12.78
C CYS A 129 5.62 -5.54 12.26
N MET A 130 4.68 -5.81 11.36
CA MET A 130 4.51 -7.16 10.79
C MET A 130 5.75 -7.62 10.02
N LEU A 131 6.37 -6.74 9.23
CA LEU A 131 7.56 -7.08 8.47
C LEU A 131 8.78 -7.35 9.38
N VAL A 132 8.91 -6.61 10.48
CA VAL A 132 9.93 -6.87 11.49
C VAL A 132 9.71 -8.25 12.12
N PHE A 133 8.47 -8.63 12.44
CA PHE A 133 8.17 -9.97 12.96
C PHE A 133 8.46 -11.07 11.95
N ILE A 134 8.16 -10.85 10.65
CA ILE A 134 8.53 -11.79 9.58
C ILE A 134 10.05 -12.00 9.52
N ILE A 135 10.81 -10.91 9.54
CA ILE A 135 12.29 -10.98 9.51
C ILE A 135 12.83 -11.69 10.75
N ILE A 136 12.29 -11.40 11.93
CA ILE A 136 12.67 -12.05 13.17
C ILE A 136 12.35 -13.56 13.13
N ALA A 137 11.14 -13.93 12.68
CA ALA A 137 10.75 -15.33 12.53
C ALA A 137 11.70 -16.09 11.59
N ASP A 138 12.09 -15.48 10.46
CA ASP A 138 13.05 -16.06 9.50
C ASP A 138 14.45 -16.24 10.12
N VAL A 139 14.92 -15.30 10.97
CA VAL A 139 16.18 -15.41 11.70
C VAL A 139 16.17 -16.62 12.65
N TYR A 140 15.04 -16.86 13.33
CA TYR A 140 14.89 -17.99 14.26
C TYR A 140 14.43 -19.29 13.56
N GLY A 141 14.28 -19.31 12.23
CA GLY A 141 13.82 -20.47 11.49
C GLY A 141 12.39 -20.88 11.81
N ARG A 142 11.54 -19.95 12.27
CA ARG A 142 10.14 -20.20 12.60
C ARG A 142 9.19 -19.71 11.51
N THR A 143 8.06 -20.38 11.39
CA THR A 143 6.95 -19.93 10.53
C THR A 143 6.28 -18.70 11.15
N PHE A 144 5.96 -17.72 10.31
CA PHE A 144 5.24 -16.52 10.73
C PHE A 144 3.74 -16.72 10.50
N ASP A 145 2.97 -16.59 11.57
CA ASP A 145 1.52 -16.53 11.48
C ASP A 145 1.03 -15.09 11.34
N ILE A 146 0.18 -14.86 10.31
CA ILE A 146 -0.28 -13.53 9.94
C ILE A 146 -1.16 -12.91 11.02
N LEU A 147 -2.05 -13.70 11.64
CA LEU A 147 -2.99 -13.20 12.66
C LEU A 147 -2.28 -12.90 13.98
N THR A 148 -1.34 -13.75 14.38
CA THR A 148 -0.48 -13.50 15.55
C THR A 148 0.35 -12.23 15.34
N GLY A 149 0.94 -12.05 14.17
CA GLY A 149 1.67 -10.84 13.82
C GLY A 149 0.79 -9.59 13.79
N LEU A 150 -0.45 -9.72 13.31
CA LEU A 150 -1.43 -8.63 13.29
C LEU A 150 -1.83 -8.22 14.71
N SER A 151 -2.09 -9.20 15.58
CA SER A 151 -2.44 -8.97 17.00
C SER A 151 -1.30 -8.29 17.76
N ALA A 152 -0.06 -8.75 17.57
CA ALA A 152 1.11 -8.14 18.17
C ALA A 152 1.31 -6.69 17.67
N ALA A 153 1.13 -6.43 16.36
CA ALA A 153 1.19 -5.08 15.81
C ALA A 153 0.08 -4.18 16.39
N SER A 154 -1.14 -4.72 16.60
CA SER A 154 -2.24 -4.01 17.26
C SER A 154 -1.87 -3.57 18.67
N ILE A 155 -1.35 -4.48 19.50
CA ILE A 155 -0.94 -4.19 20.88
C ILE A 155 0.11 -3.07 20.91
N LEU A 156 1.11 -3.13 20.04
CA LEU A 156 2.16 -2.09 19.97
C LEU A 156 1.62 -0.72 19.54
N ILE A 157 0.69 -0.68 18.58
CA ILE A 157 0.11 0.58 18.09
C ILE A 157 -0.83 1.18 19.13
N LEU A 158 -1.74 0.38 19.69
CA LEU A 158 -2.75 0.84 20.65
C LEU A 158 -2.14 1.14 22.01
N GLY A 159 -1.11 0.39 22.42
CA GLY A 159 -0.37 0.67 23.66
C GLY A 159 0.30 2.04 23.65
N ARG A 160 0.68 2.55 22.47
CA ARG A 160 1.22 3.91 22.32
C ARG A 160 0.13 4.99 22.24
N ASN A 161 -0.96 4.71 21.58
CA ASN A 161 -2.10 5.60 21.47
C ASN A 161 -3.41 4.81 21.27
N PRO A 162 -4.20 4.59 22.34
CA PRO A 162 -5.45 3.83 22.29
C PRO A 162 -6.49 4.42 21.32
N TYR A 163 -6.52 5.75 21.18
CA TYR A 163 -7.49 6.43 20.29
C TYR A 163 -7.30 6.08 18.81
N THR A 164 -6.17 5.45 18.44
CA THR A 164 -5.91 5.01 17.07
C THR A 164 -6.93 3.99 16.59
N VAL A 165 -7.59 3.24 17.47
CA VAL A 165 -8.63 2.26 17.13
C VAL A 165 -9.79 2.91 16.37
N TYR A 166 -10.12 4.15 16.64
CA TYR A 166 -11.21 4.89 15.97
C TYR A 166 -10.79 5.45 14.61
N SER A 167 -9.52 5.38 14.24
CA SER A 167 -9.07 5.89 12.96
C SER A 167 -9.45 4.95 11.81
N MET A 168 -10.01 5.51 10.73
CA MET A 168 -10.34 4.73 9.54
C MET A 168 -9.14 4.02 8.92
N SER A 169 -7.98 4.62 9.00
CA SER A 169 -6.72 4.02 8.53
C SER A 169 -6.39 2.74 9.30
N TYR A 170 -6.68 2.68 10.61
CA TYR A 170 -6.52 1.48 11.41
C TYR A 170 -7.56 0.43 11.01
N ILE A 171 -8.84 0.76 11.07
CA ILE A 171 -9.96 -0.16 10.81
C ILE A 171 -9.81 -0.82 9.43
N MET A 172 -9.70 -0.01 8.37
CA MET A 172 -9.57 -0.51 7.00
C MET A 172 -8.34 -1.41 6.82
N SER A 173 -7.23 -1.03 7.44
CA SER A 173 -5.96 -1.72 7.29
C SER A 173 -5.97 -3.08 8.00
N PHE A 174 -6.65 -3.20 9.14
CA PHE A 174 -6.79 -4.46 9.87
C PHE A 174 -7.82 -5.37 9.22
N LEU A 175 -8.97 -4.83 8.82
CA LEU A 175 -10.00 -5.59 8.10
C LEU A 175 -9.47 -6.15 6.77
N ALA A 176 -8.64 -5.41 6.04
CA ALA A 176 -8.04 -5.90 4.81
C ALA A 176 -7.18 -7.16 5.05
N ILE A 177 -6.39 -7.20 6.12
CA ILE A 177 -5.56 -8.39 6.43
C ILE A 177 -6.43 -9.55 6.91
N ILE A 178 -7.45 -9.30 7.73
CA ILE A 178 -8.43 -10.32 8.11
C ILE A 178 -9.10 -10.89 6.86
N GLY A 179 -9.50 -10.05 5.91
CA GLY A 179 -10.05 -10.49 4.62
C GLY A 179 -9.10 -11.39 3.84
N ILE A 180 -7.81 -11.03 3.78
CA ILE A 180 -6.81 -11.85 3.08
C ILE A 180 -6.54 -13.15 3.83
N SER A 181 -6.47 -13.13 5.16
CA SER A 181 -6.13 -14.31 5.95
C SER A 181 -7.29 -15.30 6.12
N GLN A 182 -8.52 -14.81 6.17
CA GLN A 182 -9.71 -15.62 6.46
C GLN A 182 -10.59 -15.87 5.23
N LEU A 183 -10.98 -14.81 4.52
CA LEU A 183 -11.91 -14.94 3.39
C LEU A 183 -11.23 -15.43 2.11
N TYR A 184 -10.00 -15.00 1.83
CA TYR A 184 -9.34 -15.40 0.60
C TYR A 184 -9.12 -16.92 0.49
N PRO A 185 -8.68 -17.67 1.52
CA PRO A 185 -8.57 -19.12 1.45
C PRO A 185 -9.91 -19.82 1.19
N VAL A 186 -11.02 -19.30 1.75
CA VAL A 186 -12.37 -19.85 1.54
C VAL A 186 -12.83 -19.65 0.10
N LEU A 187 -12.51 -18.51 -0.50
CA LEU A 187 -12.86 -18.19 -1.88
C LEU A 187 -11.97 -18.89 -2.90
N MET A 188 -10.80 -19.37 -2.49
CA MET A 188 -9.83 -19.99 -3.40
C MET A 188 -10.30 -21.38 -3.81
N PRO A 189 -10.53 -21.64 -5.11
CA PRO A 189 -10.88 -22.96 -5.59
C PRO A 189 -9.67 -23.90 -5.48
N ASP A 190 -9.93 -25.18 -5.27
CA ASP A 190 -8.89 -26.21 -5.20
C ASP A 190 -7.95 -26.13 -6.42
N GLU A 191 -6.65 -25.98 -6.18
CA GLU A 191 -5.64 -25.96 -7.25
C GLU A 191 -5.72 -27.18 -8.17
N LYS A 192 -6.12 -28.34 -7.64
CA LYS A 192 -6.35 -29.56 -8.41
C LYS A 192 -7.49 -29.40 -9.41
N ALA A 193 -8.57 -28.72 -9.01
CA ALA A 193 -9.73 -28.45 -9.88
C ALA A 193 -9.40 -27.47 -11.02
N ILE A 194 -8.60 -26.47 -10.74
CA ILE A 194 -8.13 -25.52 -11.77
C ILE A 194 -7.17 -26.24 -12.73
N ASN A 195 -6.28 -27.05 -12.18
CA ASN A 195 -5.27 -27.75 -12.96
C ASN A 195 -5.87 -28.80 -13.90
N SER A 196 -6.91 -29.54 -13.49
CA SER A 196 -7.59 -30.53 -14.32
C SER A 196 -8.42 -29.93 -15.45
N ARG A 197 -9.04 -28.76 -15.23
CA ARG A 197 -9.82 -28.06 -16.27
C ARG A 197 -8.97 -27.41 -17.36
N MET A 198 -7.69 -27.21 -17.12
CA MET A 198 -6.79 -26.46 -18.02
C MET A 198 -5.64 -27.33 -18.57
N ASP A 199 -5.86 -28.63 -18.70
CA ASP A 199 -4.79 -29.59 -19.08
C ASP A 199 -4.23 -29.36 -20.51
N ASN A 200 -5.03 -28.79 -21.41
CA ASN A 200 -4.64 -28.47 -22.79
C ASN A 200 -4.08 -27.05 -23.00
N THR A 201 -3.92 -26.26 -21.93
CA THR A 201 -3.48 -24.87 -22.04
C THR A 201 -1.97 -24.76 -21.79
N GLY A 202 -1.23 -24.04 -22.64
CA GLY A 202 0.22 -23.84 -22.47
C GLY A 202 0.57 -23.31 -21.05
N LYS A 203 1.66 -23.80 -20.47
CA LYS A 203 2.08 -23.52 -19.08
C LYS A 203 2.10 -22.03 -18.71
N ILE A 204 2.47 -21.14 -19.65
CA ILE A 204 2.55 -19.69 -19.44
C ILE A 204 1.15 -19.09 -19.33
N VAL A 205 0.26 -19.45 -20.26
CA VAL A 205 -1.14 -18.95 -20.29
C VAL A 205 -1.88 -19.42 -19.04
N LYS A 206 -1.71 -20.68 -18.64
CA LYS A 206 -2.26 -21.25 -17.42
C LYS A 206 -1.82 -20.47 -16.18
N LYS A 207 -0.51 -20.21 -16.04
CA LYS A 207 0.04 -19.44 -14.93
C LYS A 207 -0.52 -18.00 -14.89
N SER A 208 -0.69 -17.37 -16.04
CA SER A 208 -1.26 -16.01 -16.12
C SER A 208 -2.74 -15.98 -15.72
N ILE A 209 -3.53 -16.97 -16.16
CA ILE A 209 -4.96 -17.06 -15.80
C ILE A 209 -5.12 -17.30 -14.29
N VAL A 210 -4.35 -18.24 -13.72
CA VAL A 210 -4.37 -18.50 -12.26
C VAL A 210 -3.99 -17.25 -11.48
N TYR A 211 -2.98 -16.51 -11.94
CA TYR A 211 -2.59 -15.26 -11.30
C TYR A 211 -3.72 -14.20 -11.31
N ILE A 212 -4.41 -14.04 -12.45
CA ILE A 212 -5.54 -13.11 -12.57
C ILE A 212 -6.70 -13.54 -11.67
N ILE A 213 -7.05 -14.82 -11.64
CA ILE A 213 -8.10 -15.34 -10.77
C ILE A 213 -7.76 -15.07 -9.30
N ASN A 214 -6.54 -15.38 -8.88
CA ASN A 214 -6.10 -15.14 -7.50
C ASN A 214 -6.12 -13.65 -7.14
N ALA A 215 -5.71 -12.76 -8.05
CA ALA A 215 -5.77 -11.32 -7.85
C ALA A 215 -7.22 -10.82 -7.71
N LEU A 216 -8.15 -11.34 -8.51
CA LEU A 216 -9.58 -11.03 -8.42
C LEU A 216 -10.17 -11.52 -7.10
N LEU A 217 -9.93 -12.78 -6.72
CA LEU A 217 -10.43 -13.35 -5.48
C LEU A 217 -9.89 -12.60 -4.25
N CYS A 218 -8.59 -12.25 -4.27
CA CYS A 218 -7.99 -11.44 -3.22
C CYS A 218 -8.65 -10.05 -3.14
N SER A 219 -8.91 -9.40 -4.28
CA SER A 219 -9.60 -8.10 -4.32
C SER A 219 -11.03 -8.20 -3.79
N ILE A 220 -11.75 -9.28 -4.13
CA ILE A 220 -13.10 -9.55 -3.61
C ILE A 220 -13.05 -9.77 -2.09
N ALA A 221 -12.15 -10.60 -1.59
CA ALA A 221 -12.00 -10.87 -0.16
C ALA A 221 -11.73 -9.59 0.65
N VAL A 222 -10.81 -8.76 0.18
CA VAL A 222 -10.52 -7.46 0.82
C VAL A 222 -11.72 -6.52 0.76
N THR A 223 -12.40 -6.44 -0.40
CA THR A 223 -13.58 -5.57 -0.56
C THR A 223 -14.71 -6.02 0.36
N LEU A 224 -15.00 -7.31 0.44
CA LEU A 224 -16.00 -7.85 1.36
C LEU A 224 -15.63 -7.56 2.81
N ALA A 225 -14.41 -7.84 3.24
CA ALA A 225 -13.99 -7.59 4.61
C ALA A 225 -14.08 -6.10 5.00
N THR A 226 -13.72 -5.20 4.09
CA THR A 226 -13.72 -3.75 4.34
C THR A 226 -15.07 -3.08 4.06
N LEU A 227 -16.02 -3.79 3.44
CA LEU A 227 -17.32 -3.25 3.02
C LEU A 227 -18.06 -2.49 4.12
N PRO A 228 -18.25 -3.03 5.34
CA PRO A 228 -19.00 -2.33 6.39
C PRO A 228 -18.32 -1.02 6.80
N ALA A 229 -16.99 -0.99 6.86
CA ALA A 229 -16.25 0.21 7.21
C ALA A 229 -16.29 1.27 6.08
N VAL A 230 -16.26 0.84 4.81
CA VAL A 230 -16.42 1.71 3.64
C VAL A 230 -17.80 2.33 3.62
N LEU A 231 -18.85 1.53 3.81
CA LEU A 231 -20.23 2.01 3.83
C LEU A 231 -20.49 3.00 4.96
N TYR A 232 -19.98 2.68 6.16
CA TYR A 232 -20.09 3.57 7.31
C TYR A 232 -19.43 4.94 7.08
N SER A 233 -18.29 4.99 6.36
CA SER A 233 -17.50 6.21 6.18
C SER A 233 -17.84 7.00 4.95
N TYR A 234 -18.15 6.32 3.85
CA TYR A 234 -18.32 6.93 2.53
C TYR A 234 -19.73 6.83 1.97
N ASN A 235 -20.63 6.12 2.67
CA ASN A 235 -22.04 5.89 2.27
C ASN A 235 -22.20 5.32 0.85
N SER A 236 -21.14 4.83 0.25
CA SER A 236 -21.13 4.33 -1.13
C SER A 236 -19.97 3.39 -1.41
N VAL A 237 -20.19 2.47 -2.33
CA VAL A 237 -19.18 1.52 -2.82
C VAL A 237 -19.07 1.61 -4.33
N PHE A 238 -17.85 1.52 -4.83
CA PHE A 238 -17.56 1.46 -6.27
C PHE A 238 -17.27 -0.01 -6.65
N MET A 239 -18.24 -0.68 -7.26
CA MET A 239 -18.07 -2.08 -7.67
C MET A 239 -16.98 -2.27 -8.73
N THR A 240 -16.79 -1.28 -9.58
CA THR A 240 -15.72 -1.29 -10.61
C THR A 240 -14.32 -1.29 -10.02
N SER A 241 -14.14 -0.87 -8.75
CA SER A 241 -12.84 -0.87 -8.07
C SER A 241 -12.22 -2.26 -7.96
N ILE A 242 -13.03 -3.33 -7.87
CA ILE A 242 -12.55 -4.71 -7.81
C ILE A 242 -11.75 -5.07 -9.06
N PHE A 243 -12.28 -4.72 -10.24
CA PHE A 243 -11.62 -4.98 -11.52
C PHE A 243 -10.41 -4.08 -11.73
N ILE A 244 -10.52 -2.80 -11.36
CA ILE A 244 -9.41 -1.85 -11.48
C ILE A 244 -8.25 -2.27 -10.58
N ASN A 245 -8.52 -2.71 -9.36
CA ASN A 245 -7.52 -3.21 -8.43
C ASN A 245 -6.77 -4.44 -8.97
N CYS A 246 -7.47 -5.31 -9.70
CA CYS A 246 -6.85 -6.46 -10.35
C CYS A 246 -5.79 -6.07 -11.39
N ILE A 247 -5.95 -4.91 -12.02
CA ILE A 247 -5.00 -4.37 -13.01
C ILE A 247 -3.90 -3.56 -12.32
N VAL A 248 -4.29 -2.68 -11.41
CA VAL A 248 -3.41 -1.64 -10.84
C VAL A 248 -2.46 -2.20 -9.78
N ILE A 249 -2.96 -3.09 -8.90
CA ILE A 249 -2.14 -3.65 -7.81
C ILE A 249 -0.93 -4.46 -8.33
N PRO A 250 -1.05 -5.32 -9.36
CA PRO A 250 0.11 -6.04 -9.91
C PRO A 250 1.19 -5.15 -10.55
N LEU A 251 0.79 -3.99 -11.07
CA LEU A 251 1.71 -3.03 -11.68
C LEU A 251 2.38 -2.08 -10.66
N MET A 252 1.84 -2.01 -9.44
CA MET A 252 2.34 -1.17 -8.37
C MET A 252 3.84 -1.41 -8.03
N PRO A 253 4.35 -2.66 -7.98
CA PRO A 253 5.76 -2.92 -7.79
C PRO A 253 6.65 -2.27 -8.86
N VAL A 254 6.18 -2.21 -10.11
CA VAL A 254 6.92 -1.57 -11.21
C VAL A 254 7.07 -0.07 -10.95
N VAL A 255 5.97 0.61 -10.58
CA VAL A 255 5.98 2.05 -10.24
C VAL A 255 6.93 2.32 -9.07
N MET A 256 6.85 1.49 -8.02
CA MET A 256 7.69 1.64 -6.83
C MET A 256 9.18 1.45 -7.15
N ILE A 257 9.52 0.37 -7.85
CA ILE A 257 10.91 0.03 -8.17
C ILE A 257 11.49 1.09 -9.11
N THR A 258 10.76 1.47 -10.15
CA THR A 258 11.23 2.51 -11.09
C THR A 258 11.35 3.86 -10.41
N GLY A 259 10.41 4.24 -9.53
CA GLY A 259 10.49 5.47 -8.73
C GLY A 259 11.73 5.50 -7.83
N ILE A 260 11.99 4.42 -7.11
CA ILE A 260 13.18 4.30 -6.24
C ILE A 260 14.47 4.36 -7.08
N ILE A 261 14.56 3.59 -8.17
CA ILE A 261 15.72 3.59 -9.06
C ILE A 261 15.94 4.98 -9.65
N THR A 262 14.87 5.65 -10.09
CA THR A 262 14.96 7.03 -10.64
C THR A 262 15.45 8.03 -9.59
N ALA A 263 15.00 7.88 -8.32
CA ALA A 263 15.51 8.70 -7.23
C ALA A 263 17.03 8.53 -7.07
N PHE A 264 17.52 7.28 -6.98
CA PHE A 264 18.97 7.01 -6.88
C PHE A 264 19.74 7.46 -8.12
N ALA A 265 19.23 7.18 -9.31
CA ALA A 265 19.84 7.63 -10.57
C ALA A 265 19.95 9.15 -10.65
N GLY A 266 18.95 9.87 -10.14
CA GLY A 266 18.93 11.33 -10.13
C GLY A 266 19.94 11.98 -9.19
N PHE A 267 20.41 11.28 -8.16
CA PHE A 267 21.55 11.73 -7.35
C PHE A 267 22.87 11.65 -8.11
N ILE A 268 22.98 10.75 -9.11
CA ILE A 268 24.19 10.57 -9.92
C ILE A 268 24.12 11.46 -11.17
N SER A 269 23.05 11.34 -11.96
CA SER A 269 22.85 12.09 -13.21
C SER A 269 21.37 12.19 -13.56
N LEU A 270 20.92 13.38 -13.96
CA LEU A 270 19.58 13.60 -14.46
C LEU A 270 19.30 12.82 -15.77
N LYS A 271 20.31 12.65 -16.65
CA LYS A 271 20.15 11.85 -17.87
C LYS A 271 19.79 10.39 -17.57
N LEU A 272 20.46 9.81 -16.56
CA LEU A 272 20.20 8.45 -16.10
C LEU A 272 18.82 8.35 -15.46
N ALA A 273 18.40 9.36 -14.71
CA ALA A 273 17.06 9.42 -14.13
C ALA A 273 15.95 9.45 -15.18
N TYR A 274 16.12 10.20 -16.26
CA TYR A 274 15.18 10.19 -17.39
C TYR A 274 15.05 8.82 -18.05
N PHE A 275 16.17 8.13 -18.23
CA PHE A 275 16.14 6.77 -18.82
C PHE A 275 15.39 5.78 -17.92
N THR A 276 15.66 5.80 -16.61
CA THR A 276 15.03 4.85 -15.66
C THR A 276 13.56 5.16 -15.39
N ALA A 277 13.11 6.40 -15.58
CA ALA A 277 11.73 6.83 -15.38
C ALA A 277 10.75 6.33 -16.45
N GLY A 278 11.24 5.92 -17.61
CA GLY A 278 10.41 5.59 -18.77
C GLY A 278 9.33 4.55 -18.45
N ALA A 279 9.69 3.44 -17.82
CA ALA A 279 8.75 2.39 -17.44
C ALA A 279 7.73 2.87 -16.38
N GLY A 280 8.18 3.68 -15.40
CA GLY A 280 7.30 4.29 -14.41
C GLY A 280 6.28 5.24 -15.02
N ASN A 281 6.71 6.11 -15.95
CA ASN A 281 5.83 7.00 -16.67
C ASN A 281 4.77 6.23 -17.47
N TYR A 282 5.18 5.19 -18.19
CA TYR A 282 4.25 4.36 -18.96
C TYR A 282 3.18 3.71 -18.09
N VAL A 283 3.54 3.18 -16.93
CA VAL A 283 2.56 2.58 -16.01
C VAL A 283 1.64 3.63 -15.41
N LEU A 284 2.13 4.82 -15.10
CA LEU A 284 1.29 5.92 -14.61
C LEU A 284 0.33 6.42 -15.72
N ASP A 285 0.77 6.50 -16.99
CA ASP A 285 -0.11 6.79 -18.13
C ASP A 285 -1.21 5.74 -18.26
N TYR A 286 -0.86 4.47 -18.06
CA TYR A 286 -1.81 3.38 -18.11
C TYR A 286 -2.84 3.45 -16.95
N TYR A 287 -2.43 3.86 -15.75
CA TYR A 287 -3.37 4.08 -14.64
C TYR A 287 -4.36 5.19 -14.95
N ASP A 288 -3.88 6.32 -15.48
CA ASP A 288 -4.74 7.45 -15.86
C ASP A 288 -5.72 7.02 -16.95
N PHE A 289 -5.25 6.28 -17.97
CA PHE A 289 -6.09 5.71 -19.03
C PHE A 289 -7.20 4.79 -18.48
N VAL A 290 -6.86 3.87 -17.56
CA VAL A 290 -7.84 2.96 -16.92
C VAL A 290 -8.88 3.75 -16.14
N CYS A 291 -8.45 4.76 -15.35
CA CYS A 291 -9.33 5.62 -14.58
C CYS A 291 -10.28 6.41 -15.48
N GLU A 292 -9.76 7.03 -16.53
CA GLU A 292 -10.55 7.80 -17.49
C GLU A 292 -11.57 6.92 -18.23
N ARG A 293 -11.14 5.74 -18.67
CA ARG A 293 -12.03 4.78 -19.35
C ARG A 293 -13.18 4.32 -18.45
N ASN A 294 -12.88 3.99 -17.19
CA ASN A 294 -13.90 3.61 -16.22
C ASN A 294 -14.87 4.76 -15.92
N SER A 295 -14.35 5.99 -15.82
CA SER A 295 -15.19 7.17 -15.59
C SER A 295 -16.17 7.44 -16.75
N ARG A 296 -15.78 7.12 -17.99
CA ARG A 296 -16.64 7.25 -19.20
C ARG A 296 -17.70 6.15 -19.30
N LEU A 297 -17.43 4.93 -18.80
CA LEU A 297 -18.36 3.80 -18.84
C LEU A 297 -19.51 3.89 -17.83
N GLY A 298 -19.54 4.93 -17.01
CA GLY A 298 -20.49 5.08 -15.94
C GLY A 298 -20.04 4.28 -14.70
N GLN A 299 -19.67 5.00 -13.65
CA GLN A 299 -19.23 4.39 -12.39
C GLN A 299 -20.43 3.65 -11.79
N PHE A 300 -20.35 2.32 -11.68
CA PHE A 300 -21.30 1.56 -10.88
C PHE A 300 -21.07 1.86 -9.39
N ARG A 301 -21.60 3.02 -8.98
CA ARG A 301 -21.60 3.47 -7.60
C ARG A 301 -22.92 3.08 -6.96
N ILE A 302 -22.85 2.22 -5.95
CA ILE A 302 -24.01 1.88 -5.13
C ILE A 302 -24.01 2.81 -3.93
N ILE A 303 -25.04 3.65 -3.80
CA ILE A 303 -25.27 4.53 -2.66
C ILE A 303 -26.27 3.82 -1.77
N THR A 304 -25.81 3.34 -0.61
CA THR A 304 -26.64 2.54 0.32
C THR A 304 -26.94 3.27 1.62
N GLY A 305 -26.31 4.40 1.88
CA GLY A 305 -26.37 5.05 3.19
C GLY A 305 -25.54 4.33 4.27
N GLN A 306 -25.67 4.75 5.52
CA GLN A 306 -24.98 4.13 6.65
C GLN A 306 -25.74 2.88 7.12
N PRO A 307 -25.10 1.70 7.12
CA PRO A 307 -25.72 0.50 7.65
C PRO A 307 -25.88 0.61 9.17
N PRO A 308 -27.03 0.18 9.75
CA PRO A 308 -27.20 0.13 11.19
C PRO A 308 -26.20 -0.86 11.82
N ALA A 309 -25.76 -0.57 13.04
CA ALA A 309 -24.73 -1.34 13.75
C ALA A 309 -25.07 -2.84 13.83
N GLY A 310 -26.34 -3.20 13.98
CA GLY A 310 -26.81 -4.60 14.01
C GLY A 310 -26.47 -5.36 12.72
N ILE A 311 -26.65 -4.75 11.55
CA ILE A 311 -26.29 -5.37 10.26
C ILE A 311 -24.78 -5.58 10.15
N ILE A 312 -23.98 -4.62 10.62
CA ILE A 312 -22.52 -4.74 10.63
C ILE A 312 -22.08 -5.92 11.51
N ILE A 313 -22.65 -6.07 12.70
CA ILE A 313 -22.33 -7.17 13.62
C ILE A 313 -22.68 -8.52 13.00
N VAL A 314 -23.90 -8.67 12.45
CA VAL A 314 -24.32 -9.91 11.78
C VAL A 314 -23.42 -10.23 10.60
N TYR A 315 -23.07 -9.24 9.79
CA TYR A 315 -22.18 -9.41 8.64
C TYR A 315 -20.78 -9.90 9.06
N LEU A 316 -20.19 -9.28 10.09
CA LEU A 316 -18.89 -9.69 10.59
C LEU A 316 -18.92 -11.07 11.26
N SER A 317 -20.03 -11.43 11.94
CA SER A 317 -20.25 -12.77 12.50
C SER A 317 -20.33 -13.84 11.41
N LEU A 318 -21.00 -13.56 10.29
CA LEU A 318 -21.06 -14.46 9.14
C LEU A 318 -19.68 -14.71 8.52
N ILE A 319 -18.84 -13.68 8.43
CA ILE A 319 -17.47 -13.83 7.98
C ILE A 319 -16.66 -14.73 8.93
N HIS A 320 -16.84 -14.55 10.24
CA HIS A 320 -16.14 -15.36 11.24
C HIS A 320 -16.59 -16.83 11.24
N ILE A 321 -17.87 -17.11 11.02
CA ILE A 321 -18.42 -18.47 10.94
C ILE A 321 -17.92 -19.21 9.67
N SER A 322 -17.57 -18.50 8.60
CA SER A 322 -17.04 -19.09 7.37
C SER A 322 -15.59 -19.54 7.46
N GLU A 323 -14.95 -19.45 8.65
CA GLU A 323 -13.59 -19.96 8.86
C GLU A 323 -13.54 -21.47 8.60
N PRO A 324 -12.64 -21.96 7.71
CA PRO A 324 -12.38 -23.38 7.59
C PRO A 324 -11.70 -23.86 8.89
N THR A 325 -12.35 -24.74 9.60
CA THR A 325 -11.82 -25.45 10.77
C THR A 325 -10.66 -26.35 10.37
#